data_3597b1840ea705e22d0a10df24994bc4
#
_entry.id   3597b1840ea705e22d0a10df24994bc4
#
_cell.length_a   1.000
_cell.length_b   1.000
_cell.length_c   1.000
_cell.angle_alpha   90.00
_cell.angle_beta   90.00
_cell.angle_gamma   90.00
#
_symmetry.space_group_name_H-M   'P 1'
#
loop_
_entity.id
_entity.type
_entity.pdbx_description
1 polymer ?
#
loop_
_entity_poly.entity_id
_entity_poly.type
_entity_poly.pdbx_seq_one_letter_code
_entity_poly.pdbx_strand_id
1 'polypeptide(L)'
;MGKFGGFPGGMGNMQNLMRQAQKMQADIQKKQEEAANTEFEVSAGGGAVTVKATGAKEIKEIIIKKEVVDPEDVEMLQDLVLTAVNEALRKADDMMQEGLGGFNIPGLM
;
A
#
# COMPACT_ATOMS: atom_id res chain seq x y z
N MET A 1 -43.93 -12.83 24.11
CA MET A 1 -43.12 -13.20 23.98
C MET A 1 -42.85 -13.90 22.89
N GLY A 2 -43.52 -14.40 22.28
CA GLY A 2 -43.19 -15.07 21.07
C GLY A 2 -42.55 -14.26 20.08
N LYS A 3 -42.45 -12.98 20.32
CA LYS A 3 -41.89 -12.21 19.37
C LYS A 3 -40.57 -12.55 19.17
N PHE A 4 -39.83 -12.86 20.10
CA PHE A 4 -38.49 -13.18 19.88
C PHE A 4 -38.36 -14.52 19.23
N GLY A 5 -39.30 -15.38 19.52
CA GLY A 5 -39.31 -16.65 18.86
C GLY A 5 -39.53 -16.49 17.39
N GLY A 6 -40.04 -15.36 17.01
CA GLY A 6 -40.28 -15.10 15.63
C GLY A 6 -39.03 -14.74 14.82
N PHE A 7 -37.88 -14.80 15.49
CA PHE A 7 -36.71 -14.49 14.77
C PHE A 7 -35.90 -15.69 14.36
N PRO A 8 -36.46 -16.73 13.89
CA PRO A 8 -35.61 -17.77 13.36
C PRO A 8 -34.86 -17.26 12.16
N GLY A 9 -35.47 -16.38 11.43
CA GLY A 9 -34.77 -15.76 10.34
C GLY A 9 -33.64 -14.89 10.83
N GLY A 10 -33.76 -14.37 12.04
CA GLY A 10 -32.72 -13.54 12.61
C GLY A 10 -31.44 -14.29 12.82
N MET A 11 -31.55 -15.56 13.26
CA MET A 11 -30.34 -16.32 13.43
C MET A 11 -29.67 -16.61 12.11
N GLY A 12 -30.46 -16.93 11.10
CA GLY A 12 -29.90 -17.12 9.79
C GLY A 12 -29.23 -15.88 9.27
N ASN A 13 -29.81 -14.72 9.57
CA ASN A 13 -29.23 -13.48 9.14
C ASN A 13 -27.91 -13.21 9.86
N MET A 14 -27.82 -13.54 11.12
CA MET A 14 -26.58 -13.36 11.83
C MET A 14 -25.47 -14.20 11.24
N GLN A 15 -25.77 -15.44 10.89
CA GLN A 15 -24.78 -16.27 10.26
C GLN A 15 -24.35 -15.71 8.92
N ASN A 16 -25.30 -15.19 8.16
CA ASN A 16 -24.97 -14.58 6.89
C ASN A 16 -24.10 -13.35 7.08
N LEU A 17 -24.44 -12.54 8.08
CA LEU A 17 -23.65 -11.36 8.37
C LEU A 17 -22.23 -11.73 8.79
N MET A 18 -22.10 -12.77 9.58
CA MET A 18 -20.77 -13.22 9.98
C MET A 18 -19.97 -13.73 8.81
N ARG A 19 -20.61 -14.45 7.92
CA ARG A 19 -19.92 -14.90 6.71
C ARG A 19 -19.48 -13.74 5.85
N GLN A 20 -20.34 -12.75 5.71
CA GLN A 20 -19.99 -11.57 4.92
C GLN A 20 -18.84 -10.83 5.56
N ALA A 21 -18.84 -10.70 6.89
CA ALA A 21 -17.76 -10.03 7.58
C ALA A 21 -16.45 -10.79 7.39
N GLN A 22 -16.49 -12.11 7.49
CA GLN A 22 -15.30 -12.91 7.29
C GLN A 22 -14.79 -12.80 5.87
N LYS A 23 -15.69 -12.77 4.92
CA LYS A 23 -15.32 -12.64 3.52
C LYS A 23 -14.69 -11.28 3.27
N MET A 24 -15.26 -10.24 3.87
CA MET A 24 -14.69 -8.91 3.72
C MET A 24 -13.30 -8.83 4.31
N GLN A 25 -13.08 -9.44 5.45
CA GLN A 25 -11.75 -9.48 6.04
C GLN A 25 -10.78 -10.22 5.16
N ALA A 26 -11.20 -11.34 4.60
CA ALA A 26 -10.35 -12.10 3.69
C ALA A 26 -10.01 -11.29 2.45
N ASP A 27 -10.99 -10.58 1.91
CA ASP A 27 -10.78 -9.74 0.74
C ASP A 27 -9.80 -8.61 1.03
N ILE A 28 -9.94 -7.99 2.19
CA ILE A 28 -9.04 -6.92 2.59
C ILE A 28 -7.63 -7.45 2.75
N GLN A 29 -7.47 -8.58 3.42
CA GLN A 29 -6.16 -9.18 3.59
C GLN A 29 -5.53 -9.53 2.26
N LYS A 30 -6.33 -10.07 1.34
CA LYS A 30 -5.84 -10.42 0.03
C LYS A 30 -5.36 -9.19 -0.72
N LYS A 31 -6.13 -8.11 -0.66
CA LYS A 31 -5.74 -6.88 -1.32
C LYS A 31 -4.48 -6.29 -0.71
N GLN A 32 -4.35 -6.38 0.61
CA GLN A 32 -3.15 -5.91 1.27
C GLN A 32 -1.94 -6.74 0.86
N GLU A 33 -2.09 -8.06 0.77
CA GLU A 33 -1.00 -8.92 0.34
C GLU A 33 -0.61 -8.62 -1.10
N GLU A 34 -1.58 -8.43 -1.97
CA GLU A 34 -1.31 -8.09 -3.35
C GLU A 34 -0.58 -6.76 -3.44
N ALA A 35 -1.02 -5.76 -2.69
CA ALA A 35 -0.36 -4.46 -2.69
C ALA A 35 1.05 -4.58 -2.12
N ALA A 36 1.21 -5.36 -1.05
CA ALA A 36 2.52 -5.52 -0.42
C ALA A 36 3.51 -6.21 -1.36
N ASN A 37 3.02 -7.07 -2.24
CA ASN A 37 3.88 -7.79 -3.17
C ASN A 37 4.04 -7.10 -4.51
N THR A 38 3.29 -6.02 -4.73
CA THR A 38 3.36 -5.31 -6.01
C THR A 38 4.62 -4.46 -6.05
N GLU A 39 5.42 -4.67 -7.08
CA GLU A 39 6.63 -3.88 -7.29
C GLU A 39 6.31 -2.65 -8.11
N PHE A 40 7.01 -1.58 -7.83
CA PHE A 40 6.89 -0.34 -8.58
C PHE A 40 8.23 0.38 -8.60
N GLU A 41 8.32 1.38 -9.45
CA GLU A 41 9.54 2.18 -9.58
C GLU A 41 9.21 3.64 -9.40
N VAL A 42 10.14 4.36 -8.78
CA VAL A 42 10.09 5.81 -8.72
C VAL A 42 11.46 6.33 -9.11
N SER A 43 11.51 7.55 -9.62
CA SER A 43 12.74 8.15 -10.09
C SER A 43 12.90 9.55 -9.53
N ALA A 44 14.13 9.99 -9.45
CA ALA A 44 14.46 11.36 -9.09
C ALA A 44 15.51 11.88 -10.05
N GLY A 45 15.58 13.21 -10.17
CA GLY A 45 16.57 13.85 -11.02
C GLY A 45 16.42 13.51 -12.49
N GLY A 46 15.17 13.42 -12.97
CA GLY A 46 14.94 13.11 -14.38
C GLY A 46 15.32 11.70 -14.76
N GLY A 47 15.29 10.78 -13.81
CA GLY A 47 15.65 9.40 -14.08
C GLY A 47 17.09 9.06 -13.70
N ALA A 48 17.78 10.00 -13.07
CA ALA A 48 19.16 9.76 -12.67
C ALA A 48 19.28 8.68 -11.62
N VAL A 49 18.30 8.63 -10.72
CA VAL A 49 18.23 7.60 -9.68
C VAL A 49 16.84 6.98 -9.76
N THR A 50 16.78 5.66 -9.83
CA THR A 50 15.52 4.92 -9.85
C THR A 50 15.53 3.95 -8.69
N VAL A 51 14.41 3.91 -7.95
CA VAL A 51 14.25 3.01 -6.82
C VAL A 51 13.12 2.06 -7.13
N LYS A 52 13.39 0.77 -7.02
CA LYS A 52 12.34 -0.26 -7.11
C LYS A 52 11.98 -0.70 -5.71
N ALA A 53 10.69 -0.71 -5.43
CA ALA A 53 10.21 -1.04 -4.10
C ALA A 53 8.88 -1.77 -4.20
N THR A 54 8.41 -2.26 -3.06
CA THR A 54 7.10 -2.92 -2.98
C THR A 54 6.21 -2.15 -2.05
N GLY A 55 4.91 -2.48 -2.08
CA GLY A 55 3.96 -1.88 -1.16
C GLY A 55 4.27 -2.15 0.30
N ALA A 56 5.05 -3.18 0.59
CA ALA A 56 5.48 -3.48 1.95
C ALA A 56 6.65 -2.61 2.41
N LYS A 57 6.99 -1.60 1.64
CA LYS A 57 8.10 -0.68 1.94
C LYS A 57 9.46 -1.37 1.90
N GLU A 58 9.56 -2.38 1.08
CA GLU A 58 10.83 -3.04 0.88
C GLU A 58 11.50 -2.47 -0.36
N ILE A 59 12.70 -1.94 -0.19
CA ILE A 59 13.47 -1.43 -1.32
C ILE A 59 14.17 -2.61 -1.96
N LYS A 60 13.83 -2.89 -3.21
CA LYS A 60 14.38 -4.05 -3.91
C LYS A 60 15.66 -3.72 -4.65
N GLU A 61 15.73 -2.54 -5.20
CA GLU A 61 16.87 -2.18 -6.03
C GLU A 61 16.97 -0.66 -6.14
N ILE A 62 18.19 -0.16 -6.18
CA ILE A 62 18.45 1.25 -6.44
C ILE A 62 19.37 1.29 -7.65
N ILE A 63 18.93 1.95 -8.71
CA ILE A 63 19.69 2.08 -9.94
C ILE A 63 20.15 3.52 -10.06
N ILE A 64 21.45 3.72 -10.18
CA ILE A 64 22.04 5.04 -10.26
C ILE A 64 22.79 5.14 -11.59
N LYS A 65 22.46 6.16 -12.38
CA LYS A 65 23.17 6.39 -13.61
C LYS A 65 24.57 6.92 -13.29
N LYS A 66 25.56 6.40 -13.95
CA LYS A 66 26.90 6.81 -13.63
C LYS A 66 27.17 8.26 -13.98
N GLU A 67 26.39 8.85 -14.87
CA GLU A 67 26.53 10.26 -15.20
C GLU A 67 26.36 11.18 -14.01
N VAL A 68 25.63 10.74 -12.99
CA VAL A 68 25.41 11.56 -11.78
C VAL A 68 26.33 11.15 -10.65
N VAL A 69 27.21 10.22 -10.85
CA VAL A 69 28.17 9.83 -9.83
C VAL A 69 29.40 10.69 -10.02
N ASP A 70 29.42 11.78 -9.27
CA ASP A 70 30.50 12.75 -9.33
C ASP A 70 31.19 12.79 -7.97
N PRO A 71 32.44 12.34 -7.88
CA PRO A 71 33.14 12.34 -6.59
C PRO A 71 33.29 13.70 -5.98
N GLU A 72 33.16 14.76 -6.80
CA GLU A 72 33.26 16.11 -6.28
C GLU A 72 31.95 16.71 -5.86
N ASP A 73 30.84 16.01 -6.14
CA ASP A 73 29.52 16.48 -5.76
C ASP A 73 28.71 15.32 -5.19
N VAL A 74 29.19 14.73 -4.12
CA VAL A 74 28.54 13.60 -3.49
C VAL A 74 27.20 14.02 -2.88
N GLU A 75 27.08 15.26 -2.44
CA GLU A 75 25.85 15.75 -1.84
C GLU A 75 24.70 15.70 -2.82
N MET A 76 24.95 16.03 -4.07
CA MET A 76 23.89 15.93 -5.09
C MET A 76 23.37 14.51 -5.18
N LEU A 77 24.28 13.54 -5.22
CA LEU A 77 23.89 12.14 -5.30
C LEU A 77 23.10 11.71 -4.06
N GLN A 78 23.56 12.14 -2.89
CA GLN A 78 22.85 11.83 -1.64
C GLN A 78 21.42 12.37 -1.68
N ASP A 79 21.25 13.60 -2.14
CA ASP A 79 19.91 14.19 -2.23
C ASP A 79 19.03 13.45 -3.21
N LEU A 80 19.57 13.04 -4.34
CA LEU A 80 18.77 12.30 -5.32
C LEU A 80 18.33 10.96 -4.77
N VAL A 81 19.22 10.25 -4.10
CA VAL A 81 18.89 8.96 -3.51
C VAL A 81 17.85 9.15 -2.41
N LEU A 82 18.04 10.14 -1.55
CA LEU A 82 17.12 10.41 -0.47
C LEU A 82 15.73 10.73 -1.00
N THR A 83 15.67 11.58 -2.01
CA THR A 83 14.39 11.96 -2.63
C THR A 83 13.70 10.74 -3.23
N ALA A 84 14.44 9.92 -3.97
CA ALA A 84 13.86 8.75 -4.62
C ALA A 84 13.36 7.73 -3.59
N VAL A 85 14.13 7.49 -2.54
CA VAL A 85 13.73 6.54 -1.51
C VAL A 85 12.49 7.03 -0.77
N ASN A 86 12.46 8.30 -0.38
CA ASN A 86 11.30 8.84 0.32
C ASN A 86 10.05 8.83 -0.56
N GLU A 87 10.22 9.08 -1.84
CA GLU A 87 9.12 9.00 -2.80
C GLU A 87 8.60 7.57 -2.89
N ALA A 88 9.51 6.59 -2.91
CA ALA A 88 9.13 5.18 -2.95
C ALA A 88 8.35 4.79 -1.70
N LEU A 89 8.81 5.24 -0.54
CA LEU A 89 8.12 4.91 0.71
C LEU A 89 6.73 5.53 0.77
N ARG A 90 6.58 6.77 0.27
CA ARG A 90 5.28 7.40 0.20
C ARG A 90 4.34 6.65 -0.72
N LYS A 91 4.86 6.26 -1.88
CA LYS A 91 4.03 5.51 -2.83
C LYS A 91 3.63 4.17 -2.26
N ALA A 92 4.51 3.52 -1.52
CA ALA A 92 4.17 2.26 -0.86
C ALA A 92 3.03 2.46 0.13
N ASP A 93 3.07 3.54 0.92
CA ASP A 93 1.97 3.86 1.83
C ASP A 93 0.67 4.05 1.08
N ASP A 94 0.71 4.82 -0.01
CA ASP A 94 -0.48 5.07 -0.80
C ASP A 94 -1.07 3.79 -1.35
N MET A 95 -0.22 2.89 -1.82
CA MET A 95 -0.67 1.62 -2.35
C MET A 95 -1.35 0.76 -1.29
N MET A 96 -0.80 0.76 -0.09
CA MET A 96 -1.40 0.00 1.00
C MET A 96 -2.73 0.59 1.43
N GLN A 97 -2.85 1.92 1.43
CA GLN A 97 -4.11 2.57 1.74
C GLN A 97 -5.16 2.27 0.68
N GLU A 98 -4.76 2.26 -0.58
CA GLU A 98 -5.68 1.90 -1.65
C GLU A 98 -6.15 0.46 -1.50
N GLY A 99 -5.27 -0.41 -1.03
CA GLY A 99 -5.63 -1.80 -0.79
C GLY A 99 -6.67 -1.96 0.29
N LEU A 100 -6.77 -0.99 1.21
CA LEU A 100 -7.80 -0.99 2.23
C LEU A 100 -9.13 -0.48 1.71
N GLY A 101 -9.13 0.09 0.51
CA GLY A 101 -10.36 0.47 -0.14
C GLY A 101 -11.06 1.61 0.53
N GLY A 102 -12.34 1.45 0.72
CA GLY A 102 -13.20 2.52 1.19
C GLY A 102 -12.91 3.03 2.57
N PHE A 103 -11.94 2.49 3.27
CA PHE A 103 -11.66 2.99 4.60
C PHE A 103 -10.99 4.35 4.56
N ASN A 104 -10.47 4.72 3.43
CA ASN A 104 -9.88 6.02 3.31
C ASN A 104 -10.92 6.95 2.71
N ILE A 105 -11.75 7.48 3.54
CA ILE A 105 -12.85 8.32 3.09
C ILE A 105 -12.44 9.77 3.22
N PRO A 106 -12.37 10.48 2.10
CA PRO A 106 -11.89 11.87 2.14
C PRO A 106 -12.70 12.77 3.04
N GLY A 107 -13.97 12.53 3.15
CA GLY A 107 -14.80 13.38 3.98
C GLY A 107 -14.49 13.29 5.45
N LEU A 108 -13.76 12.30 5.86
CA LEU A 108 -13.41 12.14 7.25
C LEU A 108 -12.13 12.86 7.62
N MET A 109 -11.47 13.44 6.67
CA MET A 109 -10.20 14.09 6.96
C MET A 109 -10.29 15.55 7.20
#